data_18aca1b594694eb0d542d204972a51c8
#
_entry.id   18aca1b594694eb0d542d204972a51c8
#
_cell.length_a   1.000
_cell.length_b   1.000
_cell.length_c   1.000
_cell.angle_alpha   90.00
_cell.angle_beta   90.00
_cell.angle_gamma   90.00
#
_symmetry.space_group_name_H-M   'P 1'
#
loop_
_entity.id
_entity.type
_entity.pdbx_description
1 polymer ?
#
loop_
_entity_poly.entity_id
_entity_poly.type
_entity_poly.pdbx_seq_one_letter_code
_entity_poly.pdbx_strand_id
1 'polypeptide(L)'
;MKFKIGEDYDKFYSKVFNDKIKIKNSIRYGYTSFQEKNGNGHPNIMATRFDYLRIAKAIMDDYQNDTCVGKYLKEIHKRRIPKLSKEKEEPLFGRSKSYGGQFHMDFPGLKENVVFGMSGYGGNVILIDMENSRILVLNSLHYNNNKYKYNHKKLILDPFKKGK
;
A
#
# COMPACT_ATOMS: atom_id res chain seq x y z
N MET A 1 -8.31 15.83 5.66
CA MET A 1 -9.17 15.93 4.46
C MET A 1 -10.61 16.35 4.82
N LYS A 2 -11.30 15.69 5.76
CA LYS A 2 -12.67 16.03 6.18
C LYS A 2 -12.85 17.51 6.57
N PHE A 3 -11.90 18.10 7.29
CA PHE A 3 -11.93 19.52 7.68
C PHE A 3 -11.85 20.51 6.49
N LYS A 4 -11.33 20.08 5.34
CA LYS A 4 -11.23 20.94 4.14
C LYS A 4 -12.38 20.75 3.17
N ILE A 5 -12.99 19.56 3.15
CA ILE A 5 -14.06 19.19 2.20
C ILE A 5 -15.44 19.33 2.88
N GLY A 6 -15.49 19.30 4.23
CA GLY A 6 -16.73 19.47 4.99
C GLY A 6 -17.77 18.40 4.64
N GLU A 7 -19.01 18.85 4.42
CA GLU A 7 -20.16 17.98 4.12
C GLU A 7 -20.04 17.22 2.79
N ASP A 8 -19.19 17.69 1.86
CA ASP A 8 -18.95 16.98 0.59
C ASP A 8 -18.00 15.79 0.73
N TYR A 9 -17.43 15.56 1.94
CA TYR A 9 -16.51 14.44 2.16
C TYR A 9 -17.13 13.08 1.84
N ASP A 10 -18.35 12.84 2.28
CA ASP A 10 -19.03 11.56 2.06
C ASP A 10 -19.40 11.35 0.59
N LYS A 11 -19.77 12.41 -0.13
CA LYS A 11 -19.97 12.39 -1.57
C LYS A 11 -18.67 12.09 -2.31
N PHE A 12 -17.60 12.78 -1.94
CA PHE A 12 -16.27 12.53 -2.52
C PHE A 12 -15.80 11.11 -2.26
N TYR A 13 -15.95 10.64 -1.02
CA TYR A 13 -15.63 9.27 -0.62
C TYR A 13 -16.42 8.25 -1.45
N SER A 14 -17.73 8.39 -1.55
CA SER A 14 -18.58 7.51 -2.34
C SER A 14 -18.18 7.50 -3.80
N LYS A 15 -17.95 8.65 -4.40
CA LYS A 15 -17.49 8.77 -5.79
C LYS A 15 -16.18 8.03 -6.05
N VAL A 16 -15.21 8.12 -5.15
CA VAL A 16 -13.92 7.46 -5.34
C VAL A 16 -14.01 5.97 -5.06
N PHE A 17 -14.53 5.58 -3.91
CA PHE A 17 -14.46 4.18 -3.47
C PHE A 17 -15.60 3.33 -4.04
N ASN A 18 -16.81 3.83 -4.11
CA ASN A 18 -17.94 3.05 -4.59
C ASN A 18 -18.05 3.11 -6.12
N ASP A 19 -17.99 4.31 -6.71
CA ASP A 19 -18.27 4.48 -8.13
C ASP A 19 -17.05 4.13 -9.00
N LYS A 20 -15.86 4.64 -8.63
CA LYS A 20 -14.64 4.39 -9.40
C LYS A 20 -14.02 3.04 -9.06
N ILE A 21 -13.74 2.77 -7.79
CA ILE A 21 -13.00 1.57 -7.34
C ILE A 21 -13.90 0.33 -7.25
N LYS A 22 -15.21 0.52 -7.13
CA LYS A 22 -16.21 -0.56 -7.02
C LYS A 22 -16.01 -1.43 -5.76
N ILE A 23 -15.75 -0.78 -4.63
CA ILE A 23 -15.67 -1.47 -3.35
C ILE A 23 -17.01 -2.12 -3.03
N LYS A 24 -16.97 -3.37 -2.57
CA LYS A 24 -18.18 -4.16 -2.25
C LYS A 24 -18.50 -4.21 -0.77
N ASN A 25 -17.48 -4.01 0.08
CA ASN A 25 -17.67 -4.04 1.52
C ASN A 25 -17.35 -2.69 2.11
N SER A 26 -17.98 -2.35 3.22
CA SER A 26 -17.73 -1.08 3.90
C SER A 26 -16.27 -0.95 4.30
N ILE A 27 -15.61 0.12 3.87
CA ILE A 27 -14.33 0.51 4.44
C ILE A 27 -14.61 1.12 5.81
N ARG A 28 -13.88 0.64 6.80
CA ARG A 28 -13.95 1.17 8.16
C ARG A 28 -12.67 1.95 8.46
N TYR A 29 -12.85 3.05 9.18
CA TYR A 29 -11.74 3.79 9.76
C TYR A 29 -11.64 3.44 11.23
N GLY A 30 -10.47 3.03 11.68
CA GLY A 30 -10.25 2.66 13.07
C GLY A 30 -8.92 3.20 13.59
N TYR A 31 -8.91 3.53 14.86
CA TYR A 31 -7.69 3.88 15.58
C TYR A 31 -7.14 2.66 16.30
N THR A 32 -5.82 2.59 16.43
CA THR A 32 -5.22 1.65 17.38
C THR A 32 -5.41 2.17 18.79
N SER A 33 -5.39 1.29 19.78
CA SER A 33 -5.47 1.69 21.20
C SER A 33 -4.37 2.70 21.60
N PHE A 34 -3.21 2.65 20.94
CA PHE A 34 -2.14 3.62 21.11
C PHE A 34 -2.52 5.00 20.56
N GLN A 35 -3.13 5.05 19.39
CA GLN A 35 -3.60 6.29 18.77
C GLN A 35 -4.74 6.94 19.56
N GLU A 36 -5.65 6.13 20.09
CA GLU A 36 -6.75 6.60 20.95
C GLU A 36 -6.23 7.24 22.24
N LYS A 37 -5.24 6.61 22.87
CA LYS A 37 -4.65 7.11 24.13
C LYS A 37 -3.89 8.42 23.97
N ASN A 38 -3.25 8.64 22.84
CA ASN A 38 -2.38 9.81 22.63
C ASN A 38 -3.04 10.97 21.87
N GLY A 39 -4.30 10.82 21.44
CA GLY A 39 -5.05 11.86 20.72
C GLY A 39 -4.45 12.29 19.37
N ASN A 40 -3.32 11.68 18.98
CA ASN A 40 -2.55 12.03 17.79
C ASN A 40 -2.48 10.84 16.85
N GLY A 41 -3.33 10.79 15.87
CA GLY A 41 -3.23 9.73 14.88
C GLY A 41 -4.19 9.89 13.72
N HIS A 42 -3.79 9.39 12.58
CA HIS A 42 -4.69 9.21 11.44
C HIS A 42 -5.37 7.85 11.58
N PRO A 43 -6.67 7.75 11.32
CA PRO A 43 -7.34 6.47 11.35
C PRO A 43 -6.72 5.51 10.33
N ASN A 44 -6.59 4.26 10.72
CA ASN A 44 -6.22 3.20 9.79
C ASN A 44 -7.41 2.86 8.89
N ILE A 45 -7.14 2.58 7.64
CA ILE A 45 -8.14 2.04 6.73
C ILE A 45 -8.21 0.54 6.94
N MET A 46 -9.41 0.04 7.25
CA MET A 46 -9.70 -1.38 7.35
C MET A 46 -10.63 -1.78 6.21
N ALA A 47 -10.17 -2.70 5.38
CA ALA A 47 -10.93 -3.22 4.27
C ALA A 47 -10.71 -4.73 4.13
N THR A 48 -11.57 -5.42 3.41
CA THR A 48 -11.32 -6.81 3.04
C THR A 48 -10.13 -6.90 2.08
N ARG A 49 -9.45 -8.07 2.02
CA ARG A 49 -8.36 -8.28 1.05
C ARG A 49 -8.82 -8.07 -0.40
N PHE A 50 -10.07 -8.39 -0.69
CA PHE A 50 -10.63 -8.19 -2.03
C PHE A 50 -10.87 -6.72 -2.36
N ASP A 51 -11.22 -5.90 -1.37
CA ASP A 51 -11.35 -4.46 -1.57
C ASP A 51 -9.97 -3.79 -1.62
N TYR A 52 -8.98 -4.25 -0.88
CA TYR A 52 -7.58 -3.84 -1.08
C TYR A 52 -7.07 -4.21 -2.47
N LEU A 53 -7.45 -5.38 -3.00
CA LEU A 53 -7.11 -5.76 -4.38
C LEU A 53 -7.76 -4.81 -5.41
N ARG A 54 -9.01 -4.40 -5.19
CA ARG A 54 -9.69 -3.40 -6.05
C ARG A 54 -9.00 -2.05 -6.01
N ILE A 55 -8.61 -1.59 -4.81
CA ILE A 55 -7.84 -0.35 -4.65
C ILE A 55 -6.51 -0.45 -5.38
N ALA A 56 -5.77 -1.53 -5.19
CA ALA A 56 -4.49 -1.75 -5.86
C ALA A 56 -4.64 -1.81 -7.38
N LYS A 57 -5.70 -2.48 -7.87
CA LYS A 57 -6.01 -2.51 -9.31
C LYS A 57 -6.33 -1.12 -9.85
N ALA A 58 -7.12 -0.33 -9.16
CA ALA A 58 -7.45 1.03 -9.60
C ALA A 58 -6.19 1.92 -9.68
N ILE A 59 -5.26 1.80 -8.73
CA ILE A 59 -3.97 2.49 -8.75
C ILE A 59 -3.15 2.05 -9.98
N MET A 60 -3.10 0.76 -10.25
CA MET A 60 -2.39 0.21 -11.41
C MET A 60 -3.02 0.66 -12.72
N ASP A 61 -4.35 0.61 -12.83
CA ASP A 61 -5.08 1.05 -14.02
C ASP A 61 -4.85 2.54 -14.30
N ASP A 62 -4.88 3.37 -13.26
CA ASP A 62 -4.56 4.80 -13.41
C ASP A 62 -3.13 5.03 -13.92
N TYR A 63 -2.16 4.26 -13.43
CA TYR A 63 -0.76 4.32 -13.88
C TYR A 63 -0.62 3.90 -15.35
N GLN A 64 -1.23 2.77 -15.73
CA GLN A 64 -1.12 2.21 -17.07
C GLN A 64 -1.86 3.04 -18.12
N ASN A 65 -3.00 3.61 -17.78
CA ASN A 65 -3.80 4.45 -18.67
C ASN A 65 -3.40 5.94 -18.67
N ASP A 66 -2.30 6.29 -18.02
CA ASP A 66 -1.76 7.64 -17.99
C ASP A 66 -2.77 8.73 -17.59
N THR A 67 -3.67 8.37 -16.66
CA THR A 67 -4.63 9.33 -16.10
C THR A 67 -3.91 10.44 -15.32
N CYS A 68 -4.63 11.45 -14.86
CA CYS A 68 -4.05 12.49 -13.98
C CYS A 68 -3.40 11.86 -12.73
N VAL A 69 -4.03 10.86 -12.12
CA VAL A 69 -3.45 10.09 -10.99
C VAL A 69 -2.25 9.28 -11.46
N GLY A 70 -2.32 8.65 -12.62
CA GLY A 70 -1.20 7.88 -13.20
C GLY A 70 0.03 8.75 -13.45
N LYS A 71 -0.14 9.94 -14.00
CA LYS A 71 0.95 10.92 -14.18
C LYS A 71 1.57 11.33 -12.84
N TYR A 72 0.73 11.55 -11.83
CA TYR A 72 1.20 11.84 -10.48
C TYR A 72 2.01 10.67 -9.88
N LEU A 73 1.55 9.43 -10.06
CA LEU A 73 2.29 8.23 -9.62
C LEU A 73 3.64 8.09 -10.32
N LYS A 74 3.71 8.35 -11.62
CA LYS A 74 4.97 8.38 -12.39
C LYS A 74 5.94 9.42 -11.85
N GLU A 75 5.44 10.60 -11.52
CA GLU A 75 6.26 11.66 -10.94
C GLU A 75 6.74 11.31 -9.52
N ILE A 76 5.91 10.67 -8.68
CA ILE A 76 6.32 10.13 -7.38
C ILE A 76 7.46 9.13 -7.55
N HIS A 77 7.36 8.20 -8.50
CA HIS A 77 8.40 7.22 -8.75
C HIS A 77 9.71 7.88 -9.20
N LYS A 78 9.62 8.84 -10.08
CA LYS A 78 10.78 9.60 -10.58
C LYS A 78 11.49 10.38 -9.47
N ARG A 79 10.74 10.99 -8.56
CA ARG A 79 11.26 11.83 -7.45
C ARG A 79 11.38 11.10 -6.11
N ARG A 80 11.34 9.75 -6.12
CA ARG A 80 11.47 8.98 -4.88
C ARG A 80 12.78 9.25 -4.17
N ILE A 81 12.74 9.28 -2.85
CA ILE A 81 13.88 9.59 -2.01
C ILE A 81 14.55 8.28 -1.57
N PRO A 82 15.88 8.14 -1.76
CA PRO A 82 16.62 7.00 -1.21
C PRO A 82 16.48 6.91 0.31
N LYS A 83 16.31 5.69 0.81
CA LYS A 83 16.30 5.43 2.25
C LYS A 83 17.71 5.21 2.77
N LEU A 84 18.01 5.79 3.90
CA LEU A 84 19.25 5.58 4.66
C LEU A 84 19.09 4.39 5.61
N SER A 85 18.63 3.24 5.15
CA SER A 85 18.35 2.11 6.05
C SER A 85 19.59 1.29 6.36
N LYS A 86 19.74 0.91 7.64
CA LYS A 86 20.72 -0.07 8.13
C LYS A 86 20.19 -1.50 7.93
N GLU A 87 20.19 -2.00 6.79
CA GLU A 87 19.34 -2.91 6.06
C GLU A 87 19.34 -4.39 6.41
N LYS A 88 20.14 -4.89 7.33
CA LYS A 88 20.33 -6.35 7.42
C LYS A 88 19.24 -7.11 8.18
N GLU A 89 18.47 -6.46 9.02
CA GLU A 89 17.51 -7.09 9.94
C GLU A 89 16.06 -6.65 9.82
N GLU A 90 15.77 -5.73 8.90
CA GLU A 90 14.44 -5.13 8.81
C GLU A 90 13.42 -5.99 8.04
N PRO A 91 12.12 -5.86 8.38
CA PRO A 91 11.01 -6.42 7.63
C PRO A 91 11.05 -6.00 6.15
N LEU A 92 10.30 -6.68 5.29
CA LEU A 92 10.26 -6.45 3.84
C LEU A 92 10.30 -4.98 3.43
N PHE A 93 9.50 -4.13 4.07
CA PHE A 93 9.41 -2.71 3.71
C PHE A 93 10.59 -1.88 4.21
N GLY A 94 11.29 -2.33 5.24
CA GLY A 94 12.58 -1.79 5.61
C GLY A 94 13.66 -2.05 4.56
N ARG A 95 13.54 -3.14 3.80
CA ARG A 95 14.47 -3.50 2.73
C ARG A 95 14.24 -2.76 1.42
N SER A 96 13.12 -2.06 1.24
CA SER A 96 12.93 -1.18 0.09
C SER A 96 13.94 -0.05 0.14
N LYS A 97 14.53 0.32 -1.01
CA LYS A 97 15.64 1.26 -1.09
C LYS A 97 15.20 2.71 -1.20
N SER A 98 13.93 2.94 -1.49
CA SER A 98 13.40 4.29 -1.64
C SER A 98 11.95 4.42 -1.14
N TYR A 99 11.52 5.66 -1.00
CA TYR A 99 10.20 6.02 -0.52
C TYR A 99 9.71 7.31 -1.18
N GLY A 100 8.43 7.39 -1.47
CA GLY A 100 7.80 8.60 -2.02
C GLY A 100 6.29 8.47 -2.06
N GLY A 101 5.56 9.55 -1.79
CA GLY A 101 4.10 9.58 -1.85
C GLY A 101 3.40 8.51 -1.01
N GLN A 102 3.95 8.14 0.15
CA GLN A 102 3.48 7.05 1.03
C GLN A 102 3.74 5.63 0.46
N PHE A 103 4.51 5.48 -0.62
CA PHE A 103 4.87 4.19 -1.17
C PHE A 103 6.32 3.83 -0.90
N HIS A 104 6.55 2.56 -0.61
CA HIS A 104 7.85 1.92 -0.61
C HIS A 104 8.19 1.44 -2.02
N MET A 105 9.42 1.66 -2.48
CA MET A 105 9.86 1.33 -3.84
C MET A 105 11.27 0.74 -3.84
N ASP A 106 11.73 0.30 -5.00
CA ASP A 106 13.06 -0.28 -5.21
C ASP A 106 13.32 -1.48 -4.28
N PHE A 107 12.47 -2.50 -4.37
CA PHE A 107 12.63 -3.74 -3.59
C PHE A 107 13.81 -4.59 -4.09
N PRO A 108 14.53 -5.31 -3.20
CA PRO A 108 15.63 -6.17 -3.59
C PRO A 108 15.23 -7.22 -4.65
N GLY A 109 15.94 -7.20 -5.78
CA GLY A 109 15.68 -8.08 -6.92
C GLY A 109 14.43 -7.73 -7.74
N LEU A 110 13.91 -6.51 -7.59
CA LEU A 110 12.83 -5.92 -8.40
C LEU A 110 13.18 -4.49 -8.84
N LYS A 111 14.47 -4.16 -8.90
CA LYS A 111 14.91 -2.79 -9.21
C LYS A 111 14.55 -2.33 -10.62
N GLU A 112 14.49 -3.27 -11.55
CA GLU A 112 14.16 -3.00 -12.95
C GLU A 112 12.66 -2.84 -13.19
N ASN A 113 11.85 -3.08 -12.14
CA ASN A 113 10.39 -3.02 -12.23
C ASN A 113 9.88 -1.81 -11.45
N VAL A 114 8.87 -1.16 -11.96
CA VAL A 114 8.15 -0.10 -11.25
C VAL A 114 7.19 -0.73 -10.25
N VAL A 115 7.69 -1.03 -9.04
CA VAL A 115 6.91 -1.66 -7.97
C VAL A 115 6.61 -0.68 -6.86
N PHE A 116 5.34 -0.48 -6.60
CA PHE A 116 4.82 0.30 -5.47
C PHE A 116 4.38 -0.64 -4.35
N GLY A 117 4.84 -0.38 -3.14
CA GLY A 117 4.52 -1.17 -1.96
C GLY A 117 3.85 -0.34 -0.86
N MET A 118 2.84 -0.90 -0.25
CA MET A 118 2.18 -0.34 0.93
C MET A 118 2.18 -1.35 2.05
N SER A 119 2.38 -0.89 3.28
CA SER A 119 2.30 -1.74 4.46
C SER A 119 1.44 -1.10 5.54
N GLY A 120 0.76 -1.93 6.32
CA GLY A 120 -0.06 -1.51 7.43
C GLY A 120 0.17 -2.35 8.67
N TYR A 121 -0.32 -1.85 9.80
CA TYR A 121 -0.29 -2.54 11.07
C TYR A 121 -0.91 -3.95 10.96
N GLY A 122 -0.33 -4.92 11.69
CA GLY A 122 -0.78 -6.32 11.64
C GLY A 122 -0.22 -7.12 10.47
N GLY A 123 0.70 -6.54 9.68
CA GLY A 123 1.35 -7.24 8.57
C GLY A 123 0.56 -7.23 7.27
N ASN A 124 -0.30 -6.27 7.09
CA ASN A 124 -0.96 -6.05 5.81
C ASN A 124 0.06 -5.56 4.78
N VAL A 125 0.06 -6.17 3.62
CA VAL A 125 1.01 -5.87 2.53
C VAL A 125 0.29 -5.81 1.21
N ILE A 126 0.59 -4.77 0.45
CA ILE A 126 0.18 -4.65 -0.94
C ILE A 126 1.44 -4.35 -1.76
N LEU A 127 1.68 -5.14 -2.81
CA LEU A 127 2.69 -4.86 -3.83
C LEU A 127 2.01 -4.76 -5.18
N ILE A 128 2.36 -3.75 -5.95
CA ILE A 128 1.81 -3.48 -7.28
C ILE A 128 2.97 -3.31 -8.25
N ASP A 129 3.12 -4.22 -9.21
CA ASP A 129 4.01 -4.07 -10.34
C ASP A 129 3.23 -3.37 -11.45
N MET A 130 3.52 -2.10 -11.62
CA MET A 130 2.75 -1.19 -12.46
C MET A 130 2.82 -1.53 -13.95
N GLU A 131 3.93 -2.15 -14.38
CA GLU A 131 4.19 -2.43 -15.79
C GLU A 131 3.81 -3.85 -16.18
N ASN A 132 3.98 -4.80 -15.27
CA ASN A 132 3.72 -6.22 -15.55
C ASN A 132 2.35 -6.70 -15.05
N SER A 133 1.46 -5.80 -14.67
CA SER A 133 0.08 -6.10 -14.24
C SER A 133 -0.01 -7.14 -13.12
N ARG A 134 0.91 -7.08 -12.14
CA ARG A 134 0.94 -7.99 -11.01
C ARG A 134 0.59 -7.29 -9.72
N ILE A 135 -0.30 -7.90 -8.94
CA ILE A 135 -0.70 -7.39 -7.64
C ILE A 135 -0.61 -8.52 -6.62
N LEU A 136 -0.03 -8.22 -5.47
CA LEU A 136 -0.07 -9.09 -4.29
C LEU A 136 -0.75 -8.34 -3.16
N VAL A 137 -1.73 -8.98 -2.54
CA VAL A 137 -2.37 -8.49 -1.30
C VAL A 137 -2.30 -9.56 -0.24
N LEU A 138 -1.69 -9.23 0.88
CA LEU A 138 -1.61 -10.08 2.06
C LEU A 138 -2.24 -9.35 3.25
N ASN A 139 -3.24 -9.97 3.88
CA ASN A 139 -3.77 -9.53 5.16
C ASN A 139 -3.33 -10.52 6.24
N SER A 140 -2.62 -10.05 7.26
CA SER A 140 -2.17 -10.91 8.36
C SER A 140 -2.24 -10.17 9.70
N LEU A 141 -2.95 -10.73 10.65
CA LEU A 141 -3.05 -10.22 12.01
C LEU A 141 -1.84 -10.58 12.89
N HIS A 142 -1.04 -11.56 12.47
CA HIS A 142 0.07 -12.10 13.28
C HIS A 142 1.45 -11.72 12.80
N TYR A 143 1.54 -10.92 11.77
CA TYR A 143 2.78 -10.57 11.11
C TYR A 143 3.79 -9.82 12.02
N ASN A 144 3.29 -9.01 12.92
CA ASN A 144 4.10 -8.25 13.88
C ASN A 144 4.39 -9.03 15.17
N ASN A 145 3.93 -10.28 15.26
CA ASN A 145 4.19 -11.09 16.44
C ASN A 145 5.58 -11.73 16.33
N ASN A 146 6.52 -11.32 17.17
CA ASN A 146 7.89 -11.84 17.21
C ASN A 146 7.97 -13.36 17.43
N LYS A 147 6.90 -13.99 17.92
CA LYS A 147 6.78 -15.45 18.05
C LYS A 147 6.76 -16.16 16.71
N TYR A 148 6.26 -15.50 15.67
CA TYR A 148 6.17 -16.04 14.31
C TYR A 148 7.18 -15.34 13.41
N LYS A 149 8.37 -15.88 13.30
CA LYS A 149 9.43 -15.38 12.40
C LYS A 149 9.06 -15.68 10.95
N TYR A 150 8.30 -14.82 10.31
CA TYR A 150 7.98 -14.97 8.90
C TYR A 150 9.17 -14.66 8.00
N ASN A 151 9.43 -15.54 7.07
CA ASN A 151 10.39 -15.26 6.02
C ASN A 151 9.71 -14.48 4.88
N HIS A 152 9.79 -13.15 4.95
CA HIS A 152 9.17 -12.26 3.97
C HIS A 152 9.65 -12.49 2.55
N LYS A 153 10.91 -12.89 2.38
CA LYS A 153 11.44 -13.23 1.06
C LYS A 153 10.64 -14.40 0.47
N LYS A 154 10.52 -15.50 1.22
CA LYS A 154 9.80 -16.70 0.76
C LYS A 154 8.30 -16.46 0.58
N LEU A 155 7.67 -15.73 1.49
CA LEU A 155 6.19 -15.60 1.51
C LEU A 155 5.67 -14.49 0.59
N ILE A 156 6.48 -13.49 0.29
CA ILE A 156 6.04 -12.30 -0.42
C ILE A 156 6.86 -12.07 -1.69
N LEU A 157 8.19 -11.86 -1.56
CA LEU A 157 9.00 -11.48 -2.71
C LEU A 157 9.16 -12.60 -3.74
N ASP A 158 9.46 -13.81 -3.31
CA ASP A 158 9.69 -14.92 -4.23
C ASP A 158 8.43 -15.32 -5.01
N PRO A 159 7.22 -15.44 -4.38
CA PRO A 159 5.98 -15.60 -5.12
C PRO A 159 5.67 -14.42 -6.06
N PHE A 160 5.89 -13.19 -5.60
CA PHE A 160 5.64 -12.01 -6.42
C PHE A 160 6.56 -11.94 -7.65
N LYS A 161 7.83 -12.35 -7.51
CA LYS A 161 8.78 -12.43 -8.64
C LYS A 161 8.44 -13.55 -9.62
N LYS A 162 7.95 -14.68 -9.12
CA LYS A 162 7.64 -15.88 -9.90
C LYS A 162 6.27 -15.81 -10.57
N GLY A 163 5.39 -14.96 -10.13
CA GLY A 163 4.09 -14.74 -10.73
C GLY A 163 4.28 -14.26 -12.17
N LYS A 164 3.96 -15.11 -13.13
CA LYS A 164 3.90 -14.79 -14.56
C LYS A 164 2.46 -14.52 -14.96
#